data_1617bd5a1afb42a31105f7da88d5e5b8
#
_entry.id   1617bd5a1afb42a31105f7da88d5e5b8
#
_cell.length_a   1.000
_cell.length_b   1.000
_cell.length_c   1.000
_cell.angle_alpha   90.00
_cell.angle_beta   90.00
_cell.angle_gamma   90.00
#
_symmetry.space_group_name_H-M   'P 1'
#
loop_
_entity.id
_entity.type
_entity.pdbx_description
1 polymer ?
#
loop_
_entity_poly.entity_id
_entity_poly.type
_entity_poly.pdbx_seq_one_letter_code
_entity_poly.pdbx_strand_id
1 'polypeptide(L)'
;APALALAILAGALVLALSGAGPARGIAEGFAWVSRADRFMHTVLESKPLLGGGERGTSALFLALGYGVLALPFAWAAAAWLAFRRGELELLPWVVAVPPLLAQALAQRRFADALAVPMAVLLGWGFARLARRAPAALIAPAGLALAVLAQLPSLGSVIEARDTSTRWKVGTHEDHILGERRLFEWLREHTSEGGDYSVLCHWDRGHAIEWIAWRPSVATNFGSYVGEDSYRDPARFFLAEDPDAARALLERRRVRYVVAPAALEAAVESMARIAGADGGEPFTAPHGGRQAPSARWWRALGGRLLRGGAAPEPAGANGTAPAPALDFLRLVHVSPFRDARFAHPRGGAQPAGFVWERVAGARLEARGVPGDELEVRIEVHYPGAAYSIVWQATAMADGSGLARLRVPYATDSANGDGLARAARWSLGGRGGALEVPARAVVGGEALVLP
;
A
#
# COMPACT_ATOMS: atom_id res chain seq x y z
N ALA A 1 30.68 40.70 -10.56
CA ALA A 1 29.82 39.83 -9.75
C ALA A 1 28.33 40.20 -9.79
N PRO A 2 27.88 41.46 -9.52
CA PRO A 2 26.44 41.76 -9.47
C PRO A 2 25.75 41.64 -10.85
N ALA A 3 26.40 42.03 -11.93
CA ALA A 3 25.84 41.90 -13.28
C ALA A 3 25.57 40.45 -13.70
N LEU A 4 26.45 39.51 -13.33
CA LEU A 4 26.26 38.07 -13.59
C LEU A 4 25.09 37.53 -12.78
N ALA A 5 24.96 37.92 -11.50
CA ALA A 5 23.84 37.51 -10.66
C ALA A 5 22.51 38.02 -11.21
N LEU A 6 22.48 39.29 -11.66
CA LEU A 6 21.30 39.89 -12.30
C LEU A 6 20.93 39.18 -13.62
N ALA A 7 21.92 38.83 -14.44
CA ALA A 7 21.72 38.10 -15.69
C ALA A 7 21.17 36.68 -15.44
N ILE A 8 21.66 35.95 -14.40
CA ILE A 8 21.17 34.64 -14.01
C ILE A 8 19.71 34.77 -13.50
N LEU A 9 19.41 35.73 -12.65
CA LEU A 9 18.05 35.98 -12.15
C LEU A 9 17.07 36.36 -13.26
N ALA A 10 17.48 37.22 -14.18
CA ALA A 10 16.67 37.63 -15.33
C ALA A 10 16.44 36.44 -16.27
N GLY A 11 17.45 35.61 -16.54
CA GLY A 11 17.33 34.38 -17.33
C GLY A 11 16.42 33.36 -16.68
N ALA A 12 16.51 33.17 -15.36
CA ALA A 12 15.62 32.28 -14.61
C ALA A 12 14.17 32.79 -14.63
N LEU A 13 13.96 34.12 -14.52
CA LEU A 13 12.64 34.72 -14.59
C LEU A 13 12.03 34.57 -16.00
N VAL A 14 12.80 34.81 -17.05
CA VAL A 14 12.35 34.62 -18.45
C VAL A 14 12.00 33.15 -18.70
N LEU A 15 12.83 32.22 -18.23
CA LEU A 15 12.53 30.77 -18.29
C LEU A 15 11.24 30.42 -17.53
N ALA A 16 11.04 30.97 -16.33
CA ALA A 16 9.84 30.73 -15.53
C ALA A 16 8.56 31.29 -16.22
N LEU A 17 8.65 32.46 -16.83
CA LEU A 17 7.53 33.10 -17.51
C LEU A 17 7.23 32.51 -18.90
N SER A 18 8.22 31.92 -19.55
CA SER A 18 8.06 31.34 -20.90
C SER A 18 7.26 30.05 -20.97
N GLY A 19 6.97 29.39 -19.83
CA GLY A 19 6.35 28.09 -19.80
C GLY A 19 7.21 26.97 -20.45
N ALA A 20 8.49 27.26 -20.72
CA ALA A 20 9.42 26.31 -21.33
C ALA A 20 9.62 25.08 -20.45
N GLY A 21 9.95 23.94 -21.07
CA GLY A 21 10.12 22.66 -20.39
C GLY A 21 10.95 22.69 -19.10
N PRO A 22 12.12 23.40 -19.05
CA PRO A 22 12.90 23.55 -17.83
C PRO A 22 12.18 24.27 -16.69
N ALA A 23 11.42 25.33 -16.99
CA ALA A 23 10.65 26.07 -15.97
C ALA A 23 9.50 25.21 -15.41
N ARG A 24 8.83 24.47 -16.29
CA ARG A 24 7.80 23.50 -15.89
C ARG A 24 8.39 22.41 -14.99
N GLY A 25 9.54 21.83 -15.35
CA GLY A 25 10.24 20.85 -14.51
C GLY A 25 10.64 21.39 -13.14
N ILE A 26 11.08 22.67 -13.07
CA ILE A 26 11.36 23.35 -11.79
C ILE A 26 10.07 23.50 -10.97
N ALA A 27 8.97 23.96 -11.58
CA ALA A 27 7.68 24.13 -10.90
C ALA A 27 7.14 22.79 -10.39
N GLU A 28 7.20 21.75 -11.22
CA GLU A 28 6.85 20.37 -10.82
C GLU A 28 7.73 19.86 -9.70
N GLY A 29 9.05 20.12 -9.74
CA GLY A 29 9.99 19.81 -8.67
C GLY A 29 9.64 20.51 -7.35
N PHE A 30 9.26 21.79 -7.39
CA PHE A 30 8.79 22.51 -6.20
C PHE A 30 7.46 21.97 -5.68
N ALA A 31 6.52 21.66 -6.56
CA ALA A 31 5.25 21.02 -6.18
C ALA A 31 5.49 19.67 -5.51
N TRP A 32 6.45 18.90 -6.00
CA TRP A 32 6.85 17.64 -5.43
C TRP A 32 7.54 17.79 -4.06
N VAL A 33 8.49 18.73 -3.92
CA VAL A 33 9.15 19.02 -2.63
C VAL A 33 8.17 19.56 -1.60
N SER A 34 7.21 20.42 -2.02
CA SER A 34 6.18 20.97 -1.15
C SER A 34 5.04 19.99 -0.83
N ARG A 35 5.08 18.76 -1.39
CA ARG A 35 4.06 17.72 -1.18
C ARG A 35 2.66 18.18 -1.63
N ALA A 36 2.57 18.93 -2.73
CA ALA A 36 1.30 19.40 -3.26
C ALA A 36 0.36 18.25 -3.71
N ASP A 37 0.93 17.09 -4.09
CA ASP A 37 0.16 15.90 -4.43
C ASP A 37 -0.30 15.14 -3.16
N ARG A 38 -1.57 14.75 -3.12
CA ARG A 38 -2.17 13.92 -2.04
C ARG A 38 -1.42 12.60 -1.83
N PHE A 39 -0.91 11.99 -2.90
CA PHE A 39 -0.10 10.78 -2.83
C PHE A 39 1.13 10.97 -1.93
N MET A 40 1.82 12.11 -2.05
CA MET A 40 3.03 12.41 -1.26
C MET A 40 2.77 12.46 0.26
N HIS A 41 1.53 12.72 0.69
CA HIS A 41 1.18 12.66 2.11
C HIS A 41 1.11 11.25 2.66
N THR A 42 0.98 10.23 1.82
CA THR A 42 0.90 8.82 2.21
C THR A 42 2.27 8.13 2.21
N VAL A 43 3.26 8.72 1.53
CA VAL A 43 4.63 8.20 1.44
C VAL A 43 5.44 8.60 2.68
N LEU A 44 5.97 7.61 3.41
CA LEU A 44 6.67 7.84 4.68
C LEU A 44 7.92 8.72 4.51
N GLU A 45 8.69 8.50 3.46
CA GLU A 45 9.92 9.24 3.14
C GLU A 45 9.64 10.69 2.74
N SER A 46 8.41 10.99 2.34
CA SER A 46 7.97 12.36 2.02
C SER A 46 7.50 13.15 3.24
N LYS A 47 7.40 12.52 4.41
CA LYS A 47 7.03 13.23 5.64
C LYS A 47 8.15 14.17 6.09
N PRO A 48 7.83 15.33 6.72
CA PRO A 48 8.83 16.21 7.31
C PRO A 48 9.65 15.51 8.39
N LEU A 49 10.90 15.93 8.57
CA LEU A 49 11.72 15.49 9.72
C LEU A 49 11.24 16.09 11.04
N LEU A 50 10.67 17.30 11.00
CA LEU A 50 10.12 17.99 12.17
C LEU A 50 8.59 17.99 12.09
N GLY A 51 7.92 17.72 13.22
CA GLY A 51 6.47 17.88 13.35
C GLY A 51 5.61 16.79 12.72
N GLY A 52 6.17 15.69 12.29
CA GLY A 52 5.45 14.61 11.60
C GLY A 52 5.16 13.38 12.47
N GLY A 53 4.05 13.35 13.22
CA GLY A 53 3.55 12.15 13.89
C GLY A 53 4.20 11.82 15.24
N GLU A 54 3.93 10.63 15.78
CA GLU A 54 4.27 10.17 17.13
C GLU A 54 5.75 10.25 17.53
N ARG A 55 6.67 10.55 16.61
CA ARG A 55 8.11 10.60 16.85
C ARG A 55 8.76 11.97 16.59
N GLY A 56 8.01 13.03 16.31
CA GLY A 56 8.45 14.42 16.22
C GLY A 56 9.95 14.66 15.95
N THR A 57 10.62 15.35 16.85
CA THR A 57 12.07 15.63 16.79
C THR A 57 12.95 14.38 16.74
N SER A 58 12.45 13.24 17.20
CA SER A 58 13.21 11.97 17.16
C SER A 58 13.50 11.50 15.72
N ALA A 59 12.68 11.83 14.74
CA ALA A 59 12.92 11.46 13.34
C ALA A 59 14.14 12.16 12.75
N LEU A 60 14.39 13.43 13.14
CA LEU A 60 15.57 14.18 12.75
C LEU A 60 16.84 13.52 13.29
N PHE A 61 16.84 13.17 14.58
CA PHE A 61 18.01 12.53 15.22
C PHE A 61 18.21 11.10 14.75
N LEU A 62 17.15 10.37 14.44
CA LEU A 62 17.26 9.02 13.84
C LEU A 62 17.89 9.07 12.45
N ALA A 63 17.57 10.09 11.66
CA ALA A 63 18.07 10.22 10.29
C ALA A 63 19.49 10.80 10.21
N LEU A 64 19.79 11.82 11.01
CA LEU A 64 21.03 12.62 10.92
C LEU A 64 21.95 12.51 12.15
N GLY A 65 21.49 11.82 13.20
CA GLY A 65 22.20 11.75 14.46
C GLY A 65 22.26 13.09 15.22
N TYR A 66 22.87 13.11 16.38
CA TYR A 66 23.08 14.35 17.15
C TYR A 66 24.09 15.30 16.48
N GLY A 67 24.86 14.83 15.50
CA GLY A 67 25.77 15.66 14.72
C GLY A 67 25.08 16.85 14.03
N VAL A 68 23.78 16.73 13.74
CA VAL A 68 22.98 17.81 13.14
C VAL A 68 22.96 19.08 14.01
N LEU A 69 23.08 18.97 15.32
CA LEU A 69 23.15 20.11 16.24
C LEU A 69 24.43 20.93 16.09
N ALA A 70 25.53 20.30 15.68
CA ALA A 70 26.80 20.97 15.41
C ALA A 70 26.89 21.54 13.99
N LEU A 71 26.02 21.11 13.07
CA LEU A 71 26.05 21.55 11.67
C LEU A 71 25.96 23.06 11.48
N PRO A 72 25.08 23.82 12.15
CA PRO A 72 25.02 25.28 11.98
C PRO A 72 26.33 25.98 12.31
N PHE A 73 27.03 25.51 13.36
CA PHE A 73 28.31 26.09 13.80
C PHE A 73 29.44 25.73 12.82
N ALA A 74 29.53 24.49 12.38
CA ALA A 74 30.50 24.04 11.39
C ALA A 74 30.29 24.76 10.05
N TRP A 75 29.04 24.89 9.61
CA TRP A 75 28.67 25.61 8.42
C TRP A 75 29.05 27.11 8.49
N ALA A 76 28.69 27.80 9.58
CA ALA A 76 29.02 29.22 9.78
C ALA A 76 30.53 29.44 9.79
N ALA A 77 31.29 28.60 10.46
CA ALA A 77 32.75 28.65 10.49
C ALA A 77 33.35 28.42 9.07
N ALA A 78 32.86 27.44 8.34
CA ALA A 78 33.30 27.16 6.97
C ALA A 78 32.95 28.30 6.02
N ALA A 79 31.75 28.87 6.13
CA ALA A 79 31.31 30.02 5.34
C ALA A 79 32.20 31.25 5.61
N TRP A 80 32.46 31.54 6.89
CA TRP A 80 33.33 32.65 7.26
C TRP A 80 34.75 32.48 6.68
N LEU A 81 35.32 31.28 6.72
CA LEU A 81 36.66 31.02 6.18
C LEU A 81 36.68 31.06 4.64
N ALA A 82 35.68 30.49 4.00
CA ALA A 82 35.56 30.54 2.53
C ALA A 82 35.50 31.99 2.04
N PHE A 83 34.66 32.85 2.64
CA PHE A 83 34.45 34.21 2.17
C PHE A 83 35.48 35.22 2.71
N ARG A 84 36.03 35.03 3.91
CA ARG A 84 36.96 36.00 4.52
C ARG A 84 38.43 35.64 4.32
N ARG A 85 38.75 34.34 4.21
CA ARG A 85 40.12 33.85 4.07
C ARG A 85 40.42 33.21 2.71
N GLY A 86 39.42 33.09 1.84
CA GLY A 86 39.61 32.53 0.51
C GLY A 86 39.83 31.02 0.48
N GLU A 87 39.38 30.28 1.52
CA GLU A 87 39.42 28.82 1.54
C GLU A 87 38.32 28.27 0.60
N LEU A 88 38.50 28.42 -0.72
CA LEU A 88 37.49 28.15 -1.74
C LEU A 88 37.07 26.67 -1.83
N GLU A 89 37.89 25.75 -1.34
CA GLU A 89 37.57 24.33 -1.26
C GLU A 89 36.37 24.03 -0.34
N LEU A 90 36.02 24.95 0.56
CA LEU A 90 34.84 24.83 1.42
C LEU A 90 33.56 25.32 0.72
N LEU A 91 33.69 26.10 -0.34
CA LEU A 91 32.56 26.77 -0.96
C LEU A 91 31.46 25.80 -1.47
N PRO A 92 31.77 24.65 -2.13
CA PRO A 92 30.74 23.70 -2.55
C PRO A 92 29.87 23.21 -1.38
N TRP A 93 30.49 22.91 -0.25
CA TRP A 93 29.82 22.39 0.95
C TRP A 93 28.98 23.46 1.65
N VAL A 94 29.52 24.68 1.70
CA VAL A 94 28.82 25.85 2.26
C VAL A 94 27.55 26.17 1.45
N VAL A 95 27.64 26.09 0.12
CA VAL A 95 26.50 26.35 -0.77
C VAL A 95 25.48 25.22 -0.77
N ALA A 96 25.94 23.97 -0.65
CA ALA A 96 25.06 22.80 -0.69
C ALA A 96 24.18 22.63 0.57
N VAL A 97 24.72 22.98 1.76
CA VAL A 97 24.01 22.71 3.04
C VAL A 97 22.65 23.40 3.16
N PRO A 98 22.50 24.71 2.91
CA PRO A 98 21.20 25.38 3.12
C PRO A 98 20.06 24.78 2.30
N PRO A 99 20.16 24.56 0.97
CA PRO A 99 19.08 23.97 0.20
C PRO A 99 18.81 22.51 0.58
N LEU A 100 19.86 21.71 0.84
CA LEU A 100 19.68 20.30 1.26
C LEU A 100 19.07 20.22 2.65
N LEU A 101 19.43 21.11 3.58
CA LEU A 101 18.81 21.15 4.89
C LEU A 101 17.33 21.52 4.79
N ALA A 102 17.00 22.55 4.00
CA ALA A 102 15.60 22.91 3.77
C ALA A 102 14.80 21.75 3.18
N GLN A 103 15.35 21.05 2.18
CA GLN A 103 14.72 19.88 1.57
C GLN A 103 14.59 18.72 2.57
N ALA A 104 15.63 18.43 3.36
CA ALA A 104 15.59 17.35 4.37
C ALA A 104 14.55 17.64 5.46
N LEU A 105 14.42 18.91 5.90
CA LEU A 105 13.39 19.30 6.86
C LEU A 105 11.98 19.15 6.26
N ALA A 106 11.82 19.42 4.97
CA ALA A 106 10.56 19.26 4.27
C ALA A 106 10.21 17.79 3.99
N GLN A 107 11.21 16.97 3.65
CA GLN A 107 11.03 15.56 3.34
C GLN A 107 12.22 14.72 3.79
N ARG A 108 11.96 13.64 4.53
CA ARG A 108 12.99 12.74 5.12
C ARG A 108 13.98 12.17 4.10
N ARG A 109 13.54 11.89 2.88
CA ARG A 109 14.38 11.30 1.81
C ARG A 109 15.60 12.14 1.45
N PHE A 110 15.58 13.44 1.73
CA PHE A 110 16.73 14.31 1.50
C PHE A 110 17.74 14.32 2.64
N ALA A 111 17.46 13.63 3.74
CA ALA A 111 18.42 13.48 4.83
C ALA A 111 19.70 12.79 4.39
N ASP A 112 19.59 11.78 3.52
CA ASP A 112 20.75 11.06 2.97
C ASP A 112 21.65 11.98 2.14
N ALA A 113 21.05 12.84 1.32
CA ALA A 113 21.79 13.82 0.54
C ALA A 113 22.47 14.88 1.43
N LEU A 114 21.80 15.33 2.50
CA LEU A 114 22.36 16.27 3.48
C LEU A 114 23.48 15.62 4.31
N ALA A 115 23.41 14.33 4.57
CA ALA A 115 24.39 13.61 5.43
C ALA A 115 25.82 13.76 4.88
N VAL A 116 26.00 13.80 3.57
CA VAL A 116 27.33 13.92 2.93
C VAL A 116 27.99 15.26 3.25
N PRO A 117 27.44 16.43 2.89
CA PRO A 117 28.05 17.72 3.22
C PRO A 117 28.12 17.96 4.73
N MET A 118 27.19 17.45 5.52
CA MET A 118 27.25 17.49 6.98
C MET A 118 28.48 16.74 7.49
N ALA A 119 28.71 15.52 7.06
CA ALA A 119 29.87 14.71 7.46
C ALA A 119 31.21 15.40 7.09
N VAL A 120 31.28 15.98 5.89
CA VAL A 120 32.46 16.71 5.43
C VAL A 120 32.73 17.93 6.31
N LEU A 121 31.71 18.76 6.57
CA LEU A 121 31.92 19.96 7.39
C LEU A 121 32.22 19.65 8.85
N LEU A 122 31.58 18.65 9.45
CA LEU A 122 31.87 18.20 10.81
C LEU A 122 33.26 17.59 10.92
N GLY A 123 33.63 16.72 9.97
CA GLY A 123 34.99 16.13 9.91
C GLY A 123 36.06 17.17 9.70
N TRP A 124 35.84 18.14 8.81
CA TRP A 124 36.74 19.27 8.62
C TRP A 124 36.88 20.12 9.89
N GLY A 125 35.78 20.46 10.53
CA GLY A 125 35.78 21.22 11.79
C GLY A 125 36.54 20.49 12.89
N PHE A 126 36.30 19.19 13.05
CA PHE A 126 37.04 18.33 13.98
C PHE A 126 38.54 18.33 13.67
N ALA A 127 38.93 18.08 12.41
CA ALA A 127 40.34 18.06 12.02
C ALA A 127 41.04 19.39 12.30
N ARG A 128 40.35 20.51 12.14
CA ARG A 128 40.90 21.84 12.44
C ARG A 128 41.08 22.08 13.92
N LEU A 129 40.14 21.63 14.75
CA LEU A 129 40.28 21.68 16.23
C LEU A 129 41.38 20.73 16.72
N ALA A 130 41.47 19.54 16.13
CA ALA A 130 42.45 18.51 16.46
C ALA A 130 43.90 18.95 16.22
N ARG A 131 44.17 19.87 15.28
CA ARG A 131 45.51 20.43 15.05
C ARG A 131 46.10 21.11 16.31
N ARG A 132 45.29 21.44 17.30
CA ARG A 132 45.69 22.06 18.56
C ARG A 132 45.75 21.07 19.74
N ALA A 133 45.33 19.81 19.49
CA ALA A 133 45.27 18.77 20.50
C ALA A 133 46.50 17.86 20.46
N PRO A 134 46.88 17.22 21.57
CA PRO A 134 47.91 16.17 21.59
C PRO A 134 47.52 15.02 20.65
N ALA A 135 48.46 14.56 19.83
CA ALA A 135 48.21 13.54 18.80
C ALA A 135 47.58 12.25 19.35
N ALA A 136 47.96 11.85 20.57
CA ALA A 136 47.40 10.66 21.22
C ALA A 136 45.88 10.74 21.52
N LEU A 137 45.34 11.95 21.61
CA LEU A 137 43.91 12.16 21.91
C LEU A 137 43.05 12.31 20.67
N ILE A 138 43.61 12.54 19.48
CA ILE A 138 42.86 12.86 18.27
C ILE A 138 41.99 11.67 17.82
N ALA A 139 42.58 10.49 17.70
CA ALA A 139 41.86 9.31 17.25
C ALA A 139 40.72 8.86 18.21
N PRO A 140 40.99 8.72 19.53
CA PRO A 140 39.93 8.34 20.48
C PRO A 140 38.84 9.41 20.60
N ALA A 141 39.18 10.70 20.57
CA ALA A 141 38.19 11.77 20.60
C ALA A 141 37.33 11.80 19.31
N GLY A 142 37.95 11.60 18.16
CA GLY A 142 37.21 11.49 16.89
C GLY A 142 36.25 10.32 16.86
N LEU A 143 36.69 9.16 17.34
CA LEU A 143 35.83 7.97 17.43
C LEU A 143 34.67 8.21 18.41
N ALA A 144 34.98 8.73 19.60
CA ALA A 144 33.95 9.03 20.61
C ALA A 144 32.91 10.02 20.06
N LEU A 145 33.35 11.09 19.39
CA LEU A 145 32.44 12.06 18.78
C LEU A 145 31.58 11.44 17.70
N ALA A 146 32.16 10.59 16.83
CA ALA A 146 31.42 9.90 15.78
C ALA A 146 30.36 8.95 16.38
N VAL A 147 30.71 8.19 17.41
CA VAL A 147 29.75 7.30 18.12
C VAL A 147 28.66 8.12 18.80
N LEU A 148 29.01 9.18 19.53
CA LEU A 148 28.02 10.05 20.18
C LEU A 148 27.08 10.72 19.16
N ALA A 149 27.63 11.18 18.04
CA ALA A 149 26.82 11.78 16.97
C ALA A 149 25.81 10.79 16.39
N GLN A 150 26.12 9.50 16.34
CA GLN A 150 25.29 8.44 15.77
C GLN A 150 24.49 7.63 16.80
N LEU A 151 24.54 7.98 18.10
CA LEU A 151 23.83 7.23 19.13
C LEU A 151 22.36 6.95 18.84
N PRO A 152 21.54 7.90 18.30
CA PRO A 152 20.15 7.62 17.99
C PRO A 152 19.99 6.54 16.93
N SER A 153 20.82 6.56 15.88
CA SER A 153 20.80 5.57 14.80
C SER A 153 21.32 4.21 15.28
N LEU A 154 22.38 4.19 16.08
CA LEU A 154 22.90 2.96 16.70
C LEU A 154 21.88 2.33 17.65
N GLY A 155 21.18 3.14 18.44
CA GLY A 155 20.10 2.69 19.31
C GLY A 155 19.00 1.98 18.52
N SER A 156 18.57 2.57 17.40
CA SER A 156 17.56 1.95 16.54
C SER A 156 18.02 0.65 15.87
N VAL A 157 19.29 0.56 15.49
CA VAL A 157 19.88 -0.68 14.93
C VAL A 157 19.96 -1.77 15.99
N ILE A 158 20.39 -1.42 17.23
CA ILE A 158 20.44 -2.37 18.35
C ILE A 158 19.02 -2.85 18.71
N GLU A 159 18.05 -1.94 18.80
CA GLU A 159 16.65 -2.28 19.03
C GLU A 159 16.08 -3.15 17.91
N ALA A 160 16.37 -2.85 16.64
CA ALA A 160 15.99 -3.67 15.50
C ALA A 160 16.61 -5.07 15.56
N ARG A 161 17.87 -5.19 15.97
CA ARG A 161 18.55 -6.46 16.17
C ARG A 161 17.93 -7.26 17.33
N ASP A 162 17.64 -6.61 18.46
CA ASP A 162 17.01 -7.27 19.63
C ASP A 162 15.58 -7.69 19.29
N THR A 163 14.82 -6.87 18.56
CA THR A 163 13.52 -7.25 18.03
C THR A 163 13.65 -8.38 17.01
N SER A 164 14.65 -8.40 16.13
CA SER A 164 14.86 -9.50 15.18
C SER A 164 15.20 -10.82 15.86
N THR A 165 15.92 -10.78 16.99
CA THR A 165 16.20 -11.97 17.81
C THR A 165 14.99 -12.39 18.67
N ARG A 166 14.11 -11.46 19.03
CA ARG A 166 12.80 -11.73 19.66
C ARG A 166 11.71 -12.08 18.65
N TRP A 167 11.93 -11.85 17.39
CA TRP A 167 11.03 -12.24 16.30
C TRP A 167 11.14 -13.75 16.08
N LYS A 168 10.79 -14.48 17.12
CA LYS A 168 10.51 -15.89 17.00
C LYS A 168 9.43 -16.06 15.96
N VAL A 169 9.66 -17.04 15.07
CA VAL A 169 8.71 -17.64 14.15
C VAL A 169 7.26 -17.31 14.56
N GLY A 170 6.57 -16.53 13.76
CA GLY A 170 5.17 -16.18 13.99
C GLY A 170 4.77 -14.71 13.90
N THR A 171 5.67 -13.75 13.57
CA THR A 171 5.27 -12.35 13.53
C THR A 171 5.62 -11.59 12.25
N HIS A 172 6.87 -11.18 12.04
CA HIS A 172 7.19 -10.27 10.93
C HIS A 172 7.73 -10.98 9.69
N GLU A 173 8.56 -12.00 9.87
CA GLU A 173 9.05 -12.80 8.73
C GLU A 173 7.90 -13.54 8.05
N ASP A 174 6.95 -14.07 8.83
CA ASP A 174 5.77 -14.74 8.29
C ASP A 174 4.90 -13.82 7.46
N HIS A 175 4.80 -12.55 7.84
CA HIS A 175 4.07 -11.56 7.08
C HIS A 175 4.76 -11.22 5.74
N ILE A 176 6.07 -10.93 5.74
CA ILE A 176 6.83 -10.65 4.52
C ILE A 176 6.86 -11.87 3.60
N LEU A 177 7.14 -13.04 4.16
CA LEU A 177 7.10 -14.31 3.43
C LEU A 177 5.69 -14.61 2.92
N GLY A 178 4.67 -14.34 3.73
CA GLY A 178 3.28 -14.55 3.37
C GLY A 178 2.82 -13.69 2.20
N GLU A 179 3.18 -12.41 2.18
CA GLU A 179 2.90 -11.52 1.05
C GLU A 179 3.70 -11.94 -0.20
N ARG A 180 4.98 -12.28 -0.04
CA ARG A 180 5.82 -12.76 -1.13
C ARG A 180 5.23 -14.02 -1.78
N ARG A 181 4.70 -14.95 -1.00
CA ARG A 181 4.05 -16.16 -1.51
C ARG A 181 2.82 -15.89 -2.36
N LEU A 182 2.06 -14.83 -2.10
CA LEU A 182 0.96 -14.40 -2.97
C LEU A 182 1.46 -14.03 -4.38
N PHE A 183 2.60 -13.33 -4.45
CA PHE A 183 3.18 -12.91 -5.73
C PHE A 183 3.87 -14.06 -6.46
N GLU A 184 4.53 -14.97 -5.73
CA GLU A 184 5.10 -16.21 -6.29
C GLU A 184 3.98 -17.08 -6.86
N TRP A 185 2.87 -17.25 -6.14
CA TRP A 185 1.71 -17.98 -6.63
C TRP A 185 1.16 -17.40 -7.95
N LEU A 186 1.03 -16.08 -8.05
CA LEU A 186 0.64 -15.43 -9.29
C LEU A 186 1.60 -15.77 -10.44
N ARG A 187 2.91 -15.77 -10.20
CA ARG A 187 3.90 -16.13 -11.20
C ARG A 187 3.73 -17.58 -11.67
N GLU A 188 3.50 -18.49 -10.75
CA GLU A 188 3.47 -19.93 -11.00
C GLU A 188 2.15 -20.40 -11.62
N HIS A 189 1.03 -19.73 -11.30
CA HIS A 189 -0.32 -20.22 -11.63
C HIS A 189 -1.07 -19.32 -12.62
N THR A 190 -0.45 -18.28 -13.13
CA THR A 190 -1.08 -17.39 -14.10
C THR A 190 -0.24 -17.26 -15.37
N SER A 191 -0.88 -16.97 -16.51
CA SER A 191 -0.18 -16.89 -17.80
C SER A 191 0.73 -15.65 -17.87
N GLU A 192 1.94 -15.81 -18.40
CA GLU A 192 2.77 -14.71 -18.88
C GLU A 192 2.19 -14.14 -20.16
N GLY A 193 2.33 -12.81 -20.35
CA GLY A 193 1.92 -12.16 -21.60
C GLY A 193 0.42 -12.05 -21.83
N GLY A 194 -0.41 -12.29 -20.82
CA GLY A 194 -1.84 -12.01 -20.89
C GLY A 194 -2.13 -10.50 -20.91
N ASP A 195 -3.12 -10.07 -21.74
CA ASP A 195 -3.60 -8.68 -21.78
C ASP A 195 -4.46 -8.38 -20.53
N TYR A 196 -3.86 -8.48 -19.35
CA TYR A 196 -4.50 -8.21 -18.06
C TYR A 196 -3.53 -7.59 -17.07
N SER A 197 -4.08 -6.97 -16.04
CA SER A 197 -3.32 -6.41 -14.91
C SER A 197 -3.71 -7.08 -13.59
N VAL A 198 -2.86 -6.85 -12.57
CA VAL A 198 -3.10 -7.23 -11.17
C VAL A 198 -3.36 -5.97 -10.35
N LEU A 199 -4.44 -5.96 -9.58
CA LEU A 199 -4.78 -4.88 -8.68
C LEU A 199 -4.36 -5.23 -7.25
N CYS A 200 -3.59 -4.37 -6.64
CA CYS A 200 -3.25 -4.38 -5.22
C CYS A 200 -3.14 -2.93 -4.73
N HIS A 201 -2.95 -2.71 -3.45
CA HIS A 201 -2.56 -1.40 -2.95
C HIS A 201 -1.26 -0.93 -3.64
N TRP A 202 -1.15 0.36 -3.94
CA TRP A 202 -0.08 0.94 -4.77
C TRP A 202 1.34 0.59 -4.29
N ASP A 203 1.55 0.48 -2.97
CA ASP A 203 2.85 0.19 -2.36
C ASP A 203 3.37 -1.23 -2.64
N ARG A 204 2.54 -2.11 -3.18
CA ARG A 204 2.88 -3.48 -3.59
C ARG A 204 3.11 -3.62 -5.09
N GLY A 205 2.89 -2.56 -5.88
CA GLY A 205 2.99 -2.62 -7.32
C GLY A 205 4.34 -3.11 -7.83
N HIS A 206 5.43 -2.57 -7.32
CA HIS A 206 6.78 -3.04 -7.70
C HIS A 206 7.04 -4.50 -7.29
N ALA A 207 6.50 -4.95 -6.17
CA ALA A 207 6.63 -6.36 -5.78
C ALA A 207 5.85 -7.28 -6.74
N ILE A 208 4.68 -6.86 -7.22
CA ILE A 208 3.93 -7.59 -8.24
C ILE A 208 4.74 -7.66 -9.55
N GLU A 209 5.28 -6.55 -10.02
CA GLU A 209 6.07 -6.51 -11.26
C GLU A 209 7.37 -7.31 -11.16
N TRP A 210 8.06 -7.24 -10.02
CA TRP A 210 9.35 -7.90 -9.81
C TRP A 210 9.24 -9.39 -9.46
N ILE A 211 8.29 -9.77 -8.60
CA ILE A 211 8.19 -11.15 -8.11
C ILE A 211 7.22 -11.96 -8.96
N ALA A 212 6.02 -11.40 -9.23
CA ALA A 212 5.01 -12.10 -10.00
C ALA A 212 5.24 -11.99 -11.52
N TRP A 213 6.02 -11.00 -11.98
CA TRP A 213 6.22 -10.69 -13.39
C TRP A 213 4.89 -10.43 -14.11
N ARG A 214 4.01 -9.69 -13.44
CA ARG A 214 2.68 -9.31 -13.95
C ARG A 214 2.51 -7.80 -13.90
N PRO A 215 1.83 -7.21 -14.88
CA PRO A 215 1.53 -5.77 -14.87
C PRO A 215 0.70 -5.40 -13.64
N SER A 216 1.09 -4.35 -12.93
CA SER A 216 0.34 -3.78 -11.82
C SER A 216 -0.48 -2.57 -12.25
N VAL A 217 -1.68 -2.39 -11.66
CA VAL A 217 -2.51 -1.18 -11.88
C VAL A 217 -1.83 0.06 -11.33
N ALA A 218 -1.12 -0.05 -10.22
CA ALA A 218 -0.44 1.07 -9.56
C ALA A 218 0.89 0.62 -8.95
N THR A 219 1.84 1.55 -8.91
CA THR A 219 3.16 1.33 -8.32
C THR A 219 3.55 2.49 -7.40
N ASN A 220 4.72 2.39 -6.77
CA ASN A 220 5.28 3.43 -5.93
C ASN A 220 5.65 4.74 -6.70
N PHE A 221 5.51 4.73 -8.02
CA PHE A 221 5.63 5.96 -8.82
C PHE A 221 4.43 6.89 -8.71
N GLY A 222 3.32 6.44 -8.09
CA GLY A 222 2.16 7.27 -7.81
C GLY A 222 1.53 7.86 -9.06
N SER A 223 1.32 9.18 -9.05
CA SER A 223 0.69 9.93 -10.16
C SER A 223 1.51 9.95 -11.45
N TYR A 224 2.81 9.61 -11.42
CA TYR A 224 3.66 9.56 -12.61
C TYR A 224 3.25 8.46 -13.61
N VAL A 225 2.57 7.42 -13.14
CA VAL A 225 2.01 6.36 -14.02
C VAL A 225 0.58 6.66 -14.47
N GLY A 226 0.10 7.87 -14.24
CA GLY A 226 -1.23 8.34 -14.57
C GLY A 226 -2.04 8.68 -13.32
N GLU A 227 -2.76 9.81 -13.37
CA GLU A 227 -3.43 10.37 -12.19
C GLU A 227 -4.43 9.42 -11.53
N ASP A 228 -5.19 8.67 -12.31
CA ASP A 228 -6.14 7.70 -11.79
C ASP A 228 -5.51 6.35 -11.42
N SER A 229 -4.32 6.03 -11.93
CA SER A 229 -3.70 4.71 -11.73
C SER A 229 -3.45 4.42 -10.26
N TYR A 230 -2.92 5.37 -9.50
CA TYR A 230 -2.68 5.17 -8.08
C TYR A 230 -3.94 5.33 -7.21
N ARG A 231 -4.97 6.04 -7.71
CA ARG A 231 -6.25 6.23 -6.99
C ARG A 231 -7.19 5.04 -7.14
N ASP A 232 -7.16 4.38 -8.29
CA ASP A 232 -8.10 3.32 -8.61
C ASP A 232 -8.02 2.11 -7.65
N PRO A 233 -6.85 1.62 -7.20
CA PRO A 233 -6.81 0.60 -6.15
C PRO A 233 -7.48 1.04 -4.85
N ALA A 234 -7.26 2.28 -4.41
CA ALA A 234 -7.91 2.81 -3.22
C ALA A 234 -9.42 2.90 -3.39
N ARG A 235 -9.90 3.41 -4.54
CA ARG A 235 -11.32 3.46 -4.88
C ARG A 235 -11.95 2.09 -4.92
N PHE A 236 -11.25 1.09 -5.48
CA PHE A 236 -11.72 -0.29 -5.51
C PHE A 236 -11.89 -0.88 -4.12
N PHE A 237 -10.85 -0.82 -3.28
CA PHE A 237 -10.93 -1.40 -1.94
C PHE A 237 -11.92 -0.69 -1.01
N LEU A 238 -12.18 0.60 -1.24
CA LEU A 238 -13.16 1.39 -0.48
C LEU A 238 -14.57 1.36 -1.08
N ALA A 239 -14.75 0.74 -2.25
CA ALA A 239 -16.06 0.67 -2.89
C ALA A 239 -17.04 -0.16 -2.03
N GLU A 240 -18.23 0.39 -1.84
CA GLU A 240 -19.36 -0.30 -1.22
C GLU A 240 -20.33 -0.83 -2.29
N ASP A 241 -20.26 -0.28 -3.50
CA ASP A 241 -21.04 -0.71 -4.68
C ASP A 241 -20.22 -1.72 -5.52
N PRO A 242 -20.67 -2.98 -5.63
CA PRO A 242 -20.03 -4.00 -6.44
C PRO A 242 -20.00 -3.68 -7.95
N ASP A 243 -20.98 -2.97 -8.48
CA ASP A 243 -21.04 -2.67 -9.91
C ASP A 243 -20.02 -1.59 -10.31
N ALA A 244 -19.84 -0.57 -9.47
CA ALA A 244 -18.77 0.42 -9.64
C ALA A 244 -17.39 -0.24 -9.59
N ALA A 245 -17.19 -1.19 -8.67
CA ALA A 245 -15.96 -1.95 -8.58
C ALA A 245 -15.71 -2.84 -9.80
N ARG A 246 -16.75 -3.53 -10.30
CA ARG A 246 -16.68 -4.35 -11.51
C ARG A 246 -16.27 -3.50 -12.71
N ALA A 247 -16.91 -2.34 -12.91
CA ALA A 247 -16.57 -1.41 -13.99
C ALA A 247 -15.11 -0.93 -13.92
N LEU A 248 -14.57 -0.71 -12.69
CA LEU A 248 -13.18 -0.37 -12.50
C LEU A 248 -12.25 -1.50 -12.93
N LEU A 249 -12.53 -2.74 -12.52
CA LEU A 249 -11.74 -3.91 -12.92
C LEU A 249 -11.73 -4.11 -14.43
N GLU A 250 -12.86 -3.88 -15.09
CA GLU A 250 -12.99 -3.97 -16.56
C GLU A 250 -12.17 -2.89 -17.25
N ARG A 251 -12.32 -1.63 -16.85
CA ARG A 251 -11.57 -0.49 -17.40
C ARG A 251 -10.06 -0.69 -17.30
N ARG A 252 -9.58 -1.25 -16.18
CA ARG A 252 -8.16 -1.51 -15.93
C ARG A 252 -7.71 -2.89 -16.40
N ARG A 253 -8.57 -3.66 -17.08
CA ARG A 253 -8.31 -5.04 -17.51
C ARG A 253 -7.76 -5.92 -16.38
N VAL A 254 -8.27 -5.71 -15.16
CA VAL A 254 -7.84 -6.47 -14.00
C VAL A 254 -8.38 -7.89 -14.09
N ARG A 255 -7.50 -8.87 -14.01
CA ARG A 255 -7.87 -10.27 -13.84
C ARG A 255 -7.71 -10.74 -12.41
N TYR A 256 -6.67 -10.30 -11.72
CA TYR A 256 -6.41 -10.71 -10.36
C TYR A 256 -6.38 -9.52 -9.41
N VAL A 257 -6.95 -9.73 -8.22
CA VAL A 257 -6.90 -8.78 -7.10
C VAL A 257 -6.16 -9.44 -5.95
N VAL A 258 -5.11 -8.79 -5.44
CA VAL A 258 -4.37 -9.24 -4.26
C VAL A 258 -4.80 -8.40 -3.07
N ALA A 259 -5.28 -9.06 -2.03
CA ALA A 259 -5.69 -8.44 -0.77
C ALA A 259 -4.78 -8.93 0.38
N PRO A 260 -3.63 -8.31 0.62
CA PRO A 260 -2.79 -8.63 1.78
C PRO A 260 -3.47 -8.17 3.08
N ALA A 261 -3.22 -8.84 4.20
CA ALA A 261 -3.75 -8.46 5.51
C ALA A 261 -3.39 -7.01 5.89
N ALA A 262 -2.22 -6.54 5.44
CA ALA A 262 -1.74 -5.18 5.65
C ALA A 262 -2.64 -4.07 5.07
N LEU A 263 -3.63 -4.40 4.23
CA LEU A 263 -4.66 -3.43 3.79
C LEU A 263 -5.38 -2.77 4.96
N GLU A 264 -5.56 -3.47 6.09
CA GLU A 264 -6.17 -2.89 7.28
C GLU A 264 -5.41 -1.66 7.81
N ALA A 265 -4.08 -1.71 7.74
CA ALA A 265 -3.23 -0.58 8.15
C ALA A 265 -3.21 0.55 7.12
N ALA A 266 -3.62 0.28 5.87
CA ALA A 266 -3.61 1.25 4.78
C ALA A 266 -4.94 2.00 4.60
N VAL A 267 -5.98 1.67 5.38
CA VAL A 267 -7.35 2.20 5.21
C VAL A 267 -7.40 3.72 5.22
N GLU A 268 -6.73 4.38 6.18
CA GLU A 268 -6.68 5.84 6.26
C GLU A 268 -5.98 6.46 5.03
N SER A 269 -4.87 5.86 4.59
CA SER A 269 -4.15 6.34 3.41
C SER A 269 -4.97 6.15 2.13
N MET A 270 -5.67 5.03 2.00
CA MET A 270 -6.58 4.77 0.88
C MET A 270 -7.73 5.79 0.84
N ALA A 271 -8.36 6.07 1.99
CA ALA A 271 -9.44 7.06 2.06
C ALA A 271 -8.96 8.45 1.59
N ARG A 272 -7.78 8.86 2.03
CA ARG A 272 -7.15 10.13 1.60
C ARG A 272 -6.83 10.16 0.10
N ILE A 273 -6.26 9.07 -0.44
CA ILE A 273 -5.94 8.94 -1.87
C ILE A 273 -7.21 8.98 -2.73
N ALA A 274 -8.23 8.22 -2.34
CA ALA A 274 -9.49 8.17 -3.05
C ALA A 274 -10.27 9.48 -3.02
N GLY A 275 -9.95 10.39 -2.08
CA GLY A 275 -10.71 11.62 -1.83
C GLY A 275 -12.04 11.33 -1.16
N ALA A 276 -12.10 10.29 -0.34
CA ALA A 276 -13.30 9.87 0.37
C ALA A 276 -13.47 10.67 1.69
N ASP A 277 -13.44 12.00 1.59
CA ASP A 277 -13.45 12.91 2.74
C ASP A 277 -14.87 13.17 3.29
N GLY A 278 -15.90 12.56 2.69
CA GLY A 278 -17.31 12.74 3.07
C GLY A 278 -17.95 11.48 3.64
N GLY A 279 -18.92 11.66 4.54
CA GLY A 279 -19.71 10.61 5.14
C GLY A 279 -19.07 9.92 6.34
N GLU A 280 -19.55 8.72 6.70
CA GLU A 280 -19.01 7.91 7.81
C GLU A 280 -17.53 7.57 7.50
N PRO A 281 -16.59 7.80 8.42
CA PRO A 281 -15.18 7.53 8.16
C PRO A 281 -14.89 6.02 8.06
N PHE A 282 -13.91 5.64 7.22
CA PHE A 282 -13.46 4.25 7.10
C PHE A 282 -12.58 3.79 8.27
N THR A 283 -12.12 4.71 9.11
CA THR A 283 -11.39 4.42 10.35
C THR A 283 -12.06 5.10 11.53
N ALA A 284 -11.90 4.53 12.72
CA ALA A 284 -12.40 5.07 13.98
C ALA A 284 -11.31 5.01 15.06
N PRO A 285 -11.30 5.93 16.03
CA PRO A 285 -10.39 5.87 17.17
C PRO A 285 -10.61 4.59 17.99
N HIS A 286 -9.55 3.85 18.22
CA HIS A 286 -9.57 2.66 19.06
C HIS A 286 -8.23 2.51 19.80
N GLY A 287 -8.25 2.54 21.13
CA GLY A 287 -7.03 2.40 21.95
C GLY A 287 -5.93 3.43 21.64
N GLY A 288 -6.29 4.68 21.29
CA GLY A 288 -5.34 5.73 20.93
C GLY A 288 -4.77 5.64 19.49
N ARG A 289 -5.27 4.70 18.68
CA ARG A 289 -4.88 4.52 17.27
C ARG A 289 -6.12 4.58 16.38
N GLN A 290 -5.91 4.81 15.09
CA GLN A 290 -6.96 4.64 14.09
C GLN A 290 -7.06 3.15 13.72
N ALA A 291 -8.26 2.59 13.83
CA ALA A 291 -8.57 1.21 13.45
C ALA A 291 -9.66 1.19 12.36
N PRO A 292 -9.77 0.11 11.57
CA PRO A 292 -10.85 -0.05 10.60
C PRO A 292 -12.22 0.07 11.23
N SER A 293 -13.09 0.90 10.65
CA SER A 293 -14.48 1.11 11.11
C SER A 293 -15.44 0.04 10.56
N ALA A 294 -16.69 0.06 11.01
CA ALA A 294 -17.75 -0.77 10.43
C ALA A 294 -17.93 -0.52 8.93
N ARG A 295 -17.74 0.71 8.46
CA ARG A 295 -17.81 1.05 7.03
C ARG A 295 -16.74 0.34 6.21
N TRP A 296 -15.50 0.28 6.71
CA TRP A 296 -14.45 -0.48 6.05
C TRP A 296 -14.82 -1.95 5.85
N TRP A 297 -15.40 -2.56 6.88
CA TRP A 297 -15.77 -3.97 6.79
C TRP A 297 -16.92 -4.25 5.82
N ARG A 298 -17.74 -3.24 5.49
CA ARG A 298 -18.74 -3.31 4.41
C ARG A 298 -18.14 -3.08 3.02
N ALA A 299 -17.07 -2.30 2.95
CA ALA A 299 -16.35 -2.04 1.70
C ALA A 299 -15.66 -3.30 1.16
N LEU A 300 -15.37 -3.32 -0.14
CA LEU A 300 -14.78 -4.49 -0.81
C LEU A 300 -13.47 -4.94 -0.14
N GLY A 301 -12.58 -4.03 0.23
CA GLY A 301 -11.32 -4.41 0.89
C GLY A 301 -11.54 -5.23 2.15
N GLY A 302 -12.42 -4.78 3.04
CA GLY A 302 -12.78 -5.52 4.25
C GLY A 302 -13.47 -6.87 3.96
N ARG A 303 -14.34 -6.90 2.95
CA ARG A 303 -15.03 -8.13 2.51
C ARG A 303 -14.06 -9.15 1.93
N LEU A 304 -13.11 -8.72 1.09
CA LEU A 304 -12.08 -9.60 0.51
C LEU A 304 -11.17 -10.20 1.60
N LEU A 305 -10.84 -9.44 2.63
CA LEU A 305 -10.05 -9.93 3.77
C LEU A 305 -10.81 -10.93 4.64
N ARG A 306 -12.14 -10.95 4.59
CA ARG A 306 -13.00 -11.91 5.31
C ARG A 306 -13.44 -13.10 4.45
N GLY A 307 -12.91 -13.20 3.24
CA GLY A 307 -13.25 -14.27 2.31
C GLY A 307 -14.43 -13.95 1.39
N GLY A 308 -15.02 -12.75 1.45
CA GLY A 308 -15.98 -12.16 0.51
C GLY A 308 -17.19 -12.99 0.08
N ALA A 309 -17.37 -14.14 0.72
CA ALA A 309 -18.11 -15.27 0.18
C ALA A 309 -19.61 -15.28 0.56
N ALA A 310 -19.96 -14.58 1.63
CA ALA A 310 -21.33 -14.50 2.10
C ALA A 310 -21.88 -13.08 1.96
N PRO A 311 -23.20 -12.90 1.88
CA PRO A 311 -23.82 -11.60 2.01
C PRO A 311 -23.47 -10.99 3.37
N GLU A 312 -23.17 -9.68 3.37
CA GLU A 312 -23.01 -8.97 4.63
C GLU A 312 -24.41 -8.61 5.17
N PRO A 313 -24.68 -8.90 6.45
CA PRO A 313 -25.95 -8.55 7.04
C PRO A 313 -26.15 -7.02 7.07
N ALA A 314 -27.39 -6.58 7.13
CA ALA A 314 -27.72 -5.19 7.34
C ALA A 314 -26.99 -4.68 8.58
N GLY A 315 -26.31 -3.55 8.48
CA GLY A 315 -25.63 -2.93 9.62
C GLY A 315 -26.62 -2.44 10.66
N ALA A 316 -26.18 -2.33 11.91
CA ALA A 316 -26.99 -1.84 13.04
C ALA A 316 -27.61 -0.44 12.79
N ASN A 317 -27.11 0.31 11.81
CA ASN A 317 -27.57 1.65 11.43
C ASN A 317 -28.52 1.64 10.21
N GLY A 318 -29.15 0.51 9.87
CA GLY A 318 -30.13 0.44 8.78
C GLY A 318 -29.51 0.44 7.36
N THR A 319 -28.21 0.21 7.23
CA THR A 319 -27.58 0.05 5.91
C THR A 319 -28.04 -1.25 5.25
N ALA A 320 -28.34 -1.20 3.95
CA ALA A 320 -28.78 -2.37 3.20
C ALA A 320 -27.72 -3.50 3.26
N PRO A 321 -28.15 -4.77 3.30
CA PRO A 321 -27.23 -5.89 3.24
C PRO A 321 -26.49 -5.88 1.90
N ALA A 322 -25.17 -6.14 1.93
CA ALA A 322 -24.40 -6.24 0.70
C ALA A 322 -24.49 -7.67 0.14
N PRO A 323 -24.76 -7.85 -1.17
CA PRO A 323 -24.84 -9.17 -1.78
C PRO A 323 -23.48 -9.87 -1.78
N ALA A 324 -23.46 -11.20 -1.89
CA ALA A 324 -22.23 -11.96 -2.09
C ALA A 324 -21.51 -11.48 -3.36
N LEU A 325 -20.18 -11.58 -3.39
CA LEU A 325 -19.39 -11.23 -4.58
C LEU A 325 -19.59 -12.31 -5.65
N ASP A 326 -20.19 -11.97 -6.75
CA ASP A 326 -20.54 -12.88 -7.84
C ASP A 326 -19.59 -12.78 -9.06
N PHE A 327 -18.67 -11.81 -9.05
CA PHE A 327 -17.70 -11.53 -10.11
C PHE A 327 -16.24 -11.76 -9.70
N LEU A 328 -16.02 -12.11 -8.44
CA LEU A 328 -14.70 -12.46 -7.88
C LEU A 328 -14.78 -13.83 -7.21
N ARG A 329 -13.85 -14.69 -7.53
CA ARG A 329 -13.63 -15.94 -6.80
C ARG A 329 -12.29 -15.95 -6.10
N LEU A 330 -12.24 -16.45 -4.89
CA LEU A 330 -11.01 -16.67 -4.16
C LEU A 330 -10.27 -17.85 -4.80
N VAL A 331 -9.02 -17.66 -5.25
CA VAL A 331 -8.23 -18.67 -5.93
C VAL A 331 -7.02 -19.14 -5.12
N HIS A 332 -6.52 -18.27 -4.21
CA HIS A 332 -5.40 -18.63 -3.35
C HIS A 332 -5.50 -17.92 -2.00
N VAL A 333 -5.12 -18.62 -0.96
CA VAL A 333 -4.99 -18.12 0.43
C VAL A 333 -3.56 -18.37 0.88
N SER A 334 -2.89 -17.34 1.40
CA SER A 334 -1.56 -17.50 1.96
C SER A 334 -1.56 -18.55 3.07
N PRO A 335 -0.67 -19.55 3.06
CA PRO A 335 -0.51 -20.50 4.15
C PRO A 335 0.06 -19.85 5.42
N PHE A 336 0.68 -18.70 5.29
CA PHE A 336 1.24 -17.91 6.40
C PHE A 336 0.17 -17.07 7.06
N ARG A 337 0.37 -16.76 8.34
CA ARG A 337 -0.53 -15.92 9.12
C ARG A 337 0.16 -14.62 9.48
N ASP A 338 -0.61 -13.52 9.51
CA ASP A 338 -0.14 -12.23 10.01
C ASP A 338 -0.74 -11.98 11.39
N ALA A 339 0.06 -12.18 12.42
CA ALA A 339 -0.38 -12.03 13.81
C ALA A 339 -0.71 -10.59 14.23
N ARG A 340 -0.36 -9.60 13.40
CA ARG A 340 -0.70 -8.17 13.65
C ARG A 340 -2.20 -7.92 13.44
N PHE A 341 -2.86 -8.77 12.68
CA PHE A 341 -4.27 -8.64 12.34
C PHE A 341 -5.06 -9.85 12.83
N ALA A 342 -6.18 -9.58 13.48
CA ALA A 342 -7.07 -10.63 13.96
C ALA A 342 -8.10 -11.00 12.89
N HIS A 343 -8.27 -12.29 12.63
CA HIS A 343 -9.34 -12.75 11.76
C HIS A 343 -10.68 -12.66 12.51
N PRO A 344 -11.78 -12.18 11.90
CA PRO A 344 -13.10 -12.07 12.56
C PRO A 344 -13.64 -13.40 13.09
N ARG A 345 -13.21 -14.54 12.54
CA ARG A 345 -13.56 -15.89 13.03
C ARG A 345 -12.63 -16.40 14.14
N GLY A 346 -11.75 -15.56 14.64
CA GLY A 346 -10.75 -15.88 15.65
C GLY A 346 -9.38 -16.27 15.07
N GLY A 347 -8.31 -16.04 15.84
CA GLY A 347 -6.94 -16.32 15.45
C GLY A 347 -6.30 -15.27 14.57
N ALA A 348 -5.08 -15.54 14.08
CA ALA A 348 -4.35 -14.66 13.20
C ALA A 348 -4.93 -14.68 11.78
N GLN A 349 -4.97 -13.53 11.13
CA GLN A 349 -5.40 -13.37 9.74
C GLN A 349 -4.44 -14.13 8.80
N PRO A 350 -4.91 -14.82 7.72
CA PRO A 350 -4.03 -15.18 6.61
C PRO A 350 -3.27 -13.96 6.11
N ALA A 351 -1.99 -14.10 5.76
CA ALA A 351 -1.17 -12.97 5.31
C ALA A 351 -1.73 -12.29 4.04
N GLY A 352 -2.62 -12.97 3.33
CA GLY A 352 -3.42 -12.37 2.26
C GLY A 352 -4.12 -13.38 1.39
N PHE A 353 -4.83 -12.85 0.41
CA PHE A 353 -5.73 -13.56 -0.49
C PHE A 353 -5.50 -13.12 -1.94
N VAL A 354 -5.63 -14.06 -2.88
CA VAL A 354 -5.66 -13.77 -4.32
C VAL A 354 -7.05 -14.10 -4.85
N TRP A 355 -7.67 -13.13 -5.48
CA TRP A 355 -8.99 -13.21 -6.08
C TRP A 355 -8.87 -13.13 -7.60
N GLU A 356 -9.64 -13.91 -8.33
CA GLU A 356 -9.74 -13.86 -9.77
C GLU A 356 -11.09 -13.30 -10.19
N ARG A 357 -11.06 -12.35 -11.13
CA ARG A 357 -12.28 -11.86 -11.77
C ARG A 357 -12.78 -12.89 -12.78
N VAL A 358 -14.04 -13.25 -12.68
CA VAL A 358 -14.72 -14.21 -13.54
C VAL A 358 -16.01 -13.64 -14.09
N ALA A 359 -16.49 -14.16 -15.21
CA ALA A 359 -17.82 -13.83 -15.73
C ALA A 359 -18.93 -14.35 -14.81
N GLY A 360 -18.70 -15.51 -14.17
CA GLY A 360 -19.64 -16.22 -13.33
C GLY A 360 -20.75 -16.95 -14.13
N ALA A 361 -21.02 -18.20 -13.78
CA ALA A 361 -22.12 -18.96 -14.37
C ALA A 361 -23.47 -18.32 -14.00
N ARG A 362 -24.37 -18.16 -14.96
CA ARG A 362 -25.72 -17.62 -14.72
C ARG A 362 -26.67 -18.78 -14.43
N LEU A 363 -27.12 -18.90 -13.20
CA LEU A 363 -28.16 -19.87 -12.84
C LEU A 363 -29.53 -19.29 -13.10
N GLU A 364 -30.39 -20.07 -13.71
CA GLU A 364 -31.80 -19.76 -13.95
C GLU A 364 -32.67 -20.89 -13.35
N ALA A 365 -33.60 -20.52 -12.49
CA ALA A 365 -34.53 -21.48 -11.87
C ALA A 365 -35.98 -20.97 -11.97
N ARG A 366 -36.92 -21.85 -12.27
CA ARG A 366 -38.35 -21.50 -12.31
C ARG A 366 -39.03 -21.95 -11.02
N GLY A 367 -39.76 -21.00 -10.40
CA GLY A 367 -40.56 -21.19 -9.21
C GLY A 367 -41.86 -20.38 -9.26
N VAL A 368 -42.48 -20.21 -8.12
CA VAL A 368 -43.60 -19.29 -7.96
C VAL A 368 -43.01 -17.86 -7.83
N PRO A 369 -43.68 -16.82 -8.38
CA PRO A 369 -43.29 -15.44 -8.12
C PRO A 369 -43.12 -15.17 -6.62
N GLY A 370 -41.92 -14.64 -6.24
CA GLY A 370 -41.60 -14.39 -4.85
C GLY A 370 -40.85 -15.54 -4.13
N ASP A 371 -40.70 -16.71 -4.77
CA ASP A 371 -39.82 -17.76 -4.21
C ASP A 371 -38.37 -17.27 -4.18
N GLU A 372 -37.64 -17.61 -3.12
CA GLU A 372 -36.21 -17.29 -2.98
C GLU A 372 -35.36 -18.45 -3.50
N LEU A 373 -34.56 -18.18 -4.52
CA LEU A 373 -33.46 -19.07 -4.93
C LEU A 373 -32.26 -18.83 -4.01
N GLU A 374 -31.88 -19.86 -3.27
CA GLU A 374 -30.66 -19.86 -2.47
C GLU A 374 -29.63 -20.80 -3.10
N VAL A 375 -28.38 -20.34 -3.17
CA VAL A 375 -27.23 -21.15 -3.60
C VAL A 375 -26.15 -21.06 -2.55
N ARG A 376 -25.60 -22.23 -2.19
CA ARG A 376 -24.53 -22.37 -1.19
C ARG A 376 -23.44 -23.28 -1.74
N ILE A 377 -22.17 -22.80 -1.70
CA ILE A 377 -21.01 -23.55 -2.14
C ILE A 377 -19.94 -23.47 -1.04
N GLU A 378 -19.45 -24.62 -0.60
CA GLU A 378 -18.34 -24.72 0.35
C GLU A 378 -17.04 -24.92 -0.42
N VAL A 379 -16.05 -24.01 -0.21
CA VAL A 379 -14.75 -24.09 -0.85
C VAL A 379 -13.66 -24.19 0.20
N HIS A 380 -12.80 -25.16 0.05
CA HIS A 380 -11.69 -25.45 0.95
C HIS A 380 -10.36 -25.16 0.28
N TYR A 381 -9.45 -24.56 1.03
CA TYR A 381 -8.06 -24.27 0.64
C TYR A 381 -7.11 -25.08 1.53
N PRO A 382 -6.80 -26.35 1.17
CA PRO A 382 -6.07 -27.26 2.06
C PRO A 382 -4.70 -26.73 2.47
N GLY A 383 -3.98 -26.12 1.53
CA GLY A 383 -2.63 -25.56 1.77
C GLY A 383 -2.58 -24.47 2.84
N ALA A 384 -3.68 -23.78 3.07
CA ALA A 384 -3.80 -22.70 4.07
C ALA A 384 -4.64 -23.11 5.29
N ALA A 385 -5.17 -24.34 5.33
CA ALA A 385 -6.17 -24.78 6.32
C ALA A 385 -7.31 -23.75 6.46
N TYR A 386 -7.84 -23.28 5.32
CA TYR A 386 -8.84 -22.23 5.24
C TYR A 386 -10.06 -22.68 4.45
N SER A 387 -11.23 -22.21 4.83
CA SER A 387 -12.49 -22.54 4.14
C SER A 387 -13.41 -21.34 4.10
N ILE A 388 -14.18 -21.24 3.03
CA ILE A 388 -15.25 -20.26 2.89
C ILE A 388 -16.54 -20.97 2.54
N VAL A 389 -17.66 -20.36 2.88
CA VAL A 389 -18.99 -20.69 2.39
C VAL A 389 -19.46 -19.53 1.53
N TRP A 390 -19.49 -19.72 0.23
CA TRP A 390 -20.12 -18.75 -0.66
C TRP A 390 -21.62 -19.02 -0.69
N GLN A 391 -22.39 -17.97 -0.44
CA GLN A 391 -23.86 -18.06 -0.39
C GLN A 391 -24.45 -16.82 -1.01
N ALA A 392 -25.47 -17.00 -1.86
CA ALA A 392 -26.20 -15.91 -2.46
C ALA A 392 -27.67 -16.29 -2.65
N THR A 393 -28.53 -15.27 -2.65
CA THR A 393 -29.98 -15.44 -2.88
C THR A 393 -30.48 -14.52 -3.99
N ALA A 394 -31.54 -14.95 -4.67
CA ALA A 394 -32.25 -14.14 -5.65
C ALA A 394 -33.74 -14.47 -5.61
N MET A 395 -34.59 -13.44 -5.68
CA MET A 395 -36.04 -13.63 -5.70
C MET A 395 -36.53 -13.95 -7.14
N ALA A 396 -37.46 -14.87 -7.26
CA ALA A 396 -38.17 -15.12 -8.51
C ALA A 396 -39.04 -13.89 -8.88
N ASP A 397 -38.87 -13.42 -10.12
CA ASP A 397 -39.60 -12.28 -10.64
C ASP A 397 -41.10 -12.60 -10.89
N GLY A 398 -41.85 -11.62 -11.39
CA GLY A 398 -43.28 -11.80 -11.71
C GLY A 398 -43.62 -12.91 -12.73
N SER A 399 -42.62 -13.41 -13.47
CA SER A 399 -42.71 -14.57 -14.36
C SER A 399 -42.33 -15.89 -13.68
N GLY A 400 -41.98 -15.86 -12.39
CA GLY A 400 -41.50 -16.99 -11.63
C GLY A 400 -40.05 -17.38 -11.95
N LEU A 401 -39.27 -16.51 -12.60
CA LEU A 401 -37.88 -16.79 -12.94
C LEU A 401 -36.92 -16.13 -11.96
N ALA A 402 -36.13 -16.94 -11.23
CA ALA A 402 -35.03 -16.48 -10.38
C ALA A 402 -33.71 -16.59 -11.15
N ARG A 403 -32.88 -15.55 -11.08
CA ARG A 403 -31.55 -15.49 -11.73
C ARG A 403 -30.48 -15.14 -10.72
N LEU A 404 -29.39 -15.90 -10.73
CA LEU A 404 -28.26 -15.69 -9.85
C LEU A 404 -26.95 -16.00 -10.58
N ARG A 405 -25.89 -15.27 -10.26
CA ARG A 405 -24.56 -15.52 -10.82
C ARG A 405 -23.66 -16.19 -9.78
N VAL A 406 -22.93 -17.23 -10.22
CA VAL A 406 -22.08 -18.06 -9.37
C VAL A 406 -20.64 -18.01 -9.85
N PRO A 407 -19.68 -17.58 -9.00
CA PRO A 407 -18.28 -17.43 -9.40
C PRO A 407 -17.43 -18.69 -9.19
N TYR A 408 -17.96 -19.76 -8.62
CA TYR A 408 -17.23 -20.99 -8.32
C TYR A 408 -17.69 -22.16 -9.16
N ALA A 409 -16.73 -22.86 -9.76
CA ALA A 409 -16.95 -24.14 -10.41
C ALA A 409 -17.05 -25.26 -9.37
N THR A 410 -17.80 -26.31 -9.66
CA THR A 410 -17.93 -27.49 -8.79
C THR A 410 -17.29 -28.74 -9.40
N ASP A 411 -16.95 -28.71 -10.69
CA ASP A 411 -16.33 -29.80 -11.45
C ASP A 411 -14.81 -29.73 -11.52
N SER A 412 -14.21 -28.65 -11.03
CA SER A 412 -12.76 -28.41 -11.09
C SER A 412 -12.25 -27.59 -9.92
N ALA A 413 -10.93 -27.47 -9.79
CA ALA A 413 -10.30 -26.61 -8.82
C ALA A 413 -10.53 -25.13 -9.12
N ASN A 414 -10.73 -24.33 -8.10
CA ASN A 414 -10.81 -22.86 -8.15
C ASN A 414 -9.46 -22.27 -7.68
N GLY A 415 -8.42 -22.38 -8.52
CA GLY A 415 -7.05 -22.19 -8.06
C GLY A 415 -6.67 -23.33 -7.09
N ASP A 416 -6.25 -22.99 -5.87
CA ASP A 416 -5.97 -23.97 -4.80
C ASP A 416 -7.24 -24.38 -4.04
N GLY A 417 -8.37 -23.76 -4.34
CA GLY A 417 -9.66 -24.02 -3.71
C GLY A 417 -10.42 -25.18 -4.36
N LEU A 418 -10.97 -26.05 -3.52
CA LEU A 418 -11.77 -27.19 -3.93
C LEU A 418 -13.20 -27.04 -3.41
N ALA A 419 -14.17 -27.05 -4.32
CA ALA A 419 -15.58 -27.12 -3.93
C ALA A 419 -15.88 -28.50 -3.36
N ARG A 420 -16.39 -28.55 -2.11
CA ARG A 420 -16.70 -29.81 -1.39
C ARG A 420 -18.17 -30.15 -1.40
N ALA A 421 -19.01 -29.12 -1.28
CA ALA A 421 -20.45 -29.25 -1.29
C ALA A 421 -21.07 -28.05 -1.98
N ALA A 422 -21.92 -28.28 -2.93
CA ALA A 422 -22.69 -27.22 -3.61
C ALA A 422 -24.15 -27.63 -3.66
N ARG A 423 -25.04 -26.73 -3.26
CA ARG A 423 -26.48 -26.96 -3.16
C ARG A 423 -27.25 -25.73 -3.62
N TRP A 424 -28.44 -25.98 -4.10
CA TRP A 424 -29.42 -24.94 -4.41
C TRP A 424 -30.77 -25.30 -3.78
N SER A 425 -31.59 -24.30 -3.51
CA SER A 425 -33.01 -24.46 -3.10
C SER A 425 -33.85 -23.34 -3.66
N LEU A 426 -35.11 -23.64 -4.00
CA LEU A 426 -36.11 -22.70 -4.51
C LEU A 426 -37.51 -23.23 -4.18
N GLY A 427 -38.30 -22.49 -3.41
CA GLY A 427 -39.70 -22.82 -3.14
C GLY A 427 -39.94 -24.23 -2.59
N GLY A 428 -39.06 -24.71 -1.69
CA GLY A 428 -39.10 -26.05 -1.11
C GLY A 428 -38.52 -27.20 -1.98
N ARG A 429 -38.11 -26.91 -3.24
CA ARG A 429 -37.29 -27.82 -4.06
C ARG A 429 -35.82 -27.53 -3.86
N GLY A 430 -34.95 -28.47 -4.12
CA GLY A 430 -33.52 -28.28 -4.02
C GLY A 430 -32.74 -29.53 -4.35
N GLY A 431 -31.45 -29.37 -4.47
CA GLY A 431 -30.57 -30.48 -4.79
C GLY A 431 -29.09 -30.13 -4.80
N ALA A 432 -28.27 -31.08 -5.23
CA ALA A 432 -26.87 -30.83 -5.52
C ALA A 432 -26.76 -29.85 -6.69
N LEU A 433 -25.74 -28.98 -6.64
CA LEU A 433 -25.48 -28.01 -7.70
C LEU A 433 -24.21 -28.41 -8.44
N GLU A 434 -24.32 -28.56 -9.76
CA GLU A 434 -23.17 -28.77 -10.65
C GLU A 434 -22.94 -27.51 -11.49
N VAL A 435 -21.77 -26.92 -11.37
CA VAL A 435 -21.37 -25.71 -12.11
C VAL A 435 -20.07 -26.00 -12.86
N PRO A 436 -20.10 -26.20 -14.17
CA PRO A 436 -18.92 -26.44 -14.98
C PRO A 436 -17.98 -25.23 -14.99
N ALA A 437 -16.65 -25.46 -14.96
CA ALA A 437 -15.64 -24.40 -14.99
C ALA A 437 -15.79 -23.50 -16.22
N ARG A 438 -16.14 -24.06 -17.39
CA ARG A 438 -16.39 -23.29 -18.62
C ARG A 438 -17.53 -22.29 -18.43
N ALA A 439 -18.58 -22.66 -17.70
CA ALA A 439 -19.72 -21.79 -17.45
C ALA A 439 -19.32 -20.59 -16.56
N VAL A 440 -18.46 -20.81 -15.57
CA VAL A 440 -17.92 -19.74 -14.72
C VAL A 440 -17.05 -18.78 -15.52
N VAL A 441 -16.17 -19.30 -16.37
CA VAL A 441 -15.25 -18.50 -17.20
C VAL A 441 -16.01 -17.77 -18.31
N GLY A 442 -16.91 -18.45 -19.01
CA GLY A 442 -17.65 -17.94 -20.16
C GLY A 442 -18.94 -17.19 -19.83
N GLY A 443 -19.41 -17.27 -18.56
CA GLY A 443 -20.70 -16.66 -18.18
C GLY A 443 -21.90 -17.39 -18.79
N GLU A 444 -21.80 -18.71 -19.02
CA GLU A 444 -22.87 -19.50 -19.59
C GLU A 444 -24.09 -19.60 -18.67
N ALA A 445 -25.27 -19.75 -19.26
CA ALA A 445 -26.51 -19.96 -18.53
C ALA A 445 -26.70 -21.45 -18.22
N LEU A 446 -27.07 -21.75 -16.99
CA LEU A 446 -27.40 -23.08 -16.49
C LEU A 446 -28.82 -23.06 -15.94
N VAL A 447 -29.69 -23.91 -16.47
CA VAL A 447 -31.09 -24.05 -16.03
C VAL A 447 -31.15 -25.13 -14.96
N LEU A 448 -31.65 -24.75 -13.78
CA LEU A 448 -31.87 -25.69 -12.67
C LEU A 448 -33.22 -26.42 -12.86
N PRO A 449 -33.29 -27.71 -12.48
CA PRO A 449 -34.48 -28.55 -12.65
C PRO A 449 -35.67 -28.11 -11.79
#